data_933825a15b974187502c73a6f81c0d30
#
_entry.id   933825a15b974187502c73a6f81c0d30
#
_cell.length_a   1.000
_cell.length_b   1.000
_cell.length_c   1.000
_cell.angle_alpha   90.00
_cell.angle_beta   90.00
_cell.angle_gamma   90.00
#
_symmetry.space_group_name_H-M   'P 1'
#
loop_
_entity.id
_entity.type
_entity.pdbx_description
1 polymer ?
#
loop_
_entity_poly.entity_id
_entity_poly.type
_entity_poly.pdbx_seq_one_letter_code
_entity_poly.pdbx_strand_id
1 'polypeptide(L)'
;MDLKKHIRSIPDYPKKGILFRDITTLIKNSEAFKYTKDKILEIAKKIEFDKVAAIESRGFVFASTISYLLNKPFILLRKKNKLPADVHSVDFELEYGKATIE
;
A
#
# COMPACT_ATOMS: atom_id res chain seq x y z
N MET A 1 12.39 -13.64 9.50
CA MET A 1 12.91 -13.08 8.23
C MET A 1 13.12 -11.57 8.39
N ASP A 2 14.20 -11.07 7.90
CA ASP A 2 14.46 -9.62 7.92
C ASP A 2 13.98 -8.99 6.61
N LEU A 3 12.80 -8.40 6.65
CA LEU A 3 12.18 -7.79 5.45
C LEU A 3 12.95 -6.58 4.92
N LYS A 4 13.71 -5.90 5.75
CA LYS A 4 14.52 -4.75 5.31
C LYS A 4 15.53 -5.13 4.24
N LYS A 5 16.02 -6.35 4.27
CA LYS A 5 16.96 -6.86 3.25
C LYS A 5 16.32 -7.02 1.88
N HIS A 6 15.00 -7.04 1.82
CA HIS A 6 14.25 -7.19 0.57
C HIS A 6 13.72 -5.85 0.04
N ILE A 7 13.95 -4.77 0.76
CA ILE A 7 13.53 -3.43 0.36
C ILE A 7 14.74 -2.65 -0.13
N ARG A 8 14.69 -2.23 -1.39
CA ARG A 8 15.79 -1.50 -2.02
C ARG A 8 15.64 0.00 -1.74
N SER A 9 16.77 0.65 -1.40
CA SER A 9 16.81 2.11 -1.25
C SER A 9 17.40 2.73 -2.51
N ILE A 10 16.69 3.68 -3.10
CA ILE A 10 17.11 4.39 -4.30
C ILE A 10 17.28 5.87 -3.94
N PRO A 11 18.52 6.39 -3.91
CA PRO A 11 18.74 7.81 -3.61
C PRO A 11 18.32 8.68 -4.78
N ASP A 12 17.94 9.92 -4.46
CA ASP A 12 17.58 10.95 -5.44
C ASP A 12 16.46 10.52 -6.42
N TYR A 13 15.43 9.87 -5.91
CA TYR A 13 14.29 9.44 -6.68
C TYR A 13 12.99 9.76 -5.93
N PRO A 14 11.95 10.31 -6.57
CA PRO A 14 11.91 10.75 -7.98
C PRO A 14 12.64 12.08 -8.23
N LYS A 15 13.11 12.74 -7.17
CA LYS A 15 13.87 13.98 -7.22
C LYS A 15 15.12 13.89 -6.35
N LYS A 16 16.09 14.77 -6.62
CA LYS A 16 17.28 14.93 -5.79
C LYS A 16 16.87 15.22 -4.34
N GLY A 17 17.54 14.55 -3.41
CA GLY A 17 17.30 14.70 -1.97
C GLY A 17 16.24 13.75 -1.41
N ILE A 18 15.53 13.00 -2.24
CA ILE A 18 14.54 12.01 -1.81
C ILE A 18 15.15 10.62 -1.84
N LEU A 19 15.07 9.92 -0.70
CA LEU A 19 15.44 8.51 -0.62
C LEU A 19 14.19 7.65 -0.76
N PHE A 20 14.06 7.01 -1.92
CA PHE A 20 12.92 6.17 -2.23
C PHE A 20 13.12 4.76 -1.71
N ARG A 21 12.11 4.23 -1.03
CA ARG A 21 12.09 2.82 -0.57
C ARG A 21 11.30 1.99 -1.56
N ASP A 22 12.01 1.15 -2.30
CA ASP A 22 11.42 0.34 -3.36
C ASP A 22 11.04 -1.04 -2.82
N ILE A 23 9.75 -1.36 -2.85
CA ILE A 23 9.23 -2.66 -2.39
C ILE A 23 9.06 -3.67 -3.52
N THR A 24 9.36 -3.30 -4.76
CA THR A 24 9.23 -4.25 -5.87
C THR A 24 10.13 -5.46 -5.69
N THR A 25 11.30 -5.27 -5.10
CA THR A 25 12.23 -6.36 -4.79
C THR A 25 11.69 -7.30 -3.72
N LEU A 26 10.91 -6.78 -2.78
CA LEU A 26 10.23 -7.59 -1.77
C LEU A 26 9.09 -8.39 -2.42
N ILE A 27 8.29 -7.75 -3.26
CA ILE A 27 7.16 -8.40 -3.95
C ILE A 27 7.63 -9.49 -4.90
N LYS A 28 8.78 -9.32 -5.53
CA LYS A 28 9.35 -10.32 -6.43
C LYS A 28 9.82 -11.60 -5.72
N ASN A 29 10.15 -11.49 -4.45
CA ASN A 29 10.59 -12.64 -3.67
C ASN A 29 9.37 -13.30 -3.03
N SER A 30 9.01 -14.49 -3.51
CA SER A 30 7.78 -15.16 -3.07
C SER A 30 7.74 -15.43 -1.57
N GLU A 31 8.86 -15.76 -0.96
CA GLU A 31 8.94 -16.02 0.48
C GLU A 31 8.78 -14.74 1.28
N ALA A 32 9.45 -13.66 0.88
CA ALA A 32 9.35 -12.36 1.53
C ALA A 32 7.94 -11.78 1.38
N PHE A 33 7.35 -11.91 0.22
CA PHE A 33 6.00 -11.44 -0.06
C PHE A 33 4.97 -12.18 0.80
N LYS A 34 5.07 -13.51 0.82
CA LYS A 34 4.20 -14.33 1.65
C LYS A 34 4.35 -13.99 3.13
N TYR A 35 5.58 -13.88 3.61
CA TYR A 35 5.87 -13.53 4.99
C TYR A 35 5.25 -12.18 5.36
N THR A 36 5.37 -11.19 4.49
CA THR A 36 4.78 -9.85 4.70
C THR A 36 3.27 -9.94 4.81
N LYS A 37 2.62 -10.63 3.89
CA LYS A 37 1.15 -10.78 3.92
C LYS A 37 0.69 -11.54 5.15
N ASP A 38 1.40 -12.59 5.54
CA ASP A 38 1.07 -13.36 6.73
C ASP A 38 1.18 -12.52 8.00
N LYS A 39 2.18 -11.63 8.08
CA LYS A 39 2.35 -10.73 9.21
C LYS A 39 1.23 -9.67 9.27
N ILE A 40 0.85 -9.11 8.14
CA ILE A 40 -0.26 -8.17 8.08
C ILE A 40 -1.56 -8.86 8.50
N LEU A 41 -1.80 -10.06 8.00
CA LEU A 41 -2.97 -10.85 8.34
C LEU A 41 -3.03 -11.15 9.84
N GLU A 42 -1.91 -11.52 10.44
CA GLU A 42 -1.80 -11.79 11.87
C GLU A 42 -2.21 -10.56 12.70
N ILE A 43 -1.74 -9.37 12.30
CA ILE A 43 -2.11 -8.11 12.95
C ILE A 43 -3.60 -7.81 12.74
N ALA A 44 -4.09 -7.96 11.52
CA ALA A 44 -5.46 -7.65 11.16
C ALA A 44 -6.46 -8.51 11.92
N LYS A 45 -6.15 -9.76 12.17
CA LYS A 45 -7.04 -10.68 12.93
C LYS A 45 -7.26 -10.24 14.37
N LYS A 46 -6.40 -9.39 14.91
CA LYS A 46 -6.50 -8.89 16.29
C LYS A 46 -7.31 -7.61 16.39
N ILE A 47 -7.77 -7.07 15.28
CA ILE A 47 -8.47 -5.79 15.21
C ILE A 47 -9.89 -6.05 14.70
N GLU A 48 -10.89 -5.44 15.34
CA GLU A 48 -12.26 -5.43 14.82
C GLU A 48 -12.39 -4.32 13.79
N PHE A 49 -12.86 -4.67 12.59
CA PHE A 49 -13.10 -3.70 11.53
C PHE A 49 -14.07 -4.27 10.51
N ASP A 50 -14.73 -3.39 9.75
CA ASP A 50 -15.76 -3.78 8.80
C ASP A 50 -15.25 -3.82 7.35
N LYS A 51 -14.24 -3.02 7.04
CA LYS A 51 -13.78 -2.81 5.67
C LYS A 51 -12.28 -2.65 5.63
N VAL A 52 -11.69 -3.02 4.51
CA VAL A 52 -10.27 -2.82 4.23
C VAL A 52 -10.14 -1.70 3.20
N ALA A 53 -9.27 -0.74 3.45
CA ALA A 53 -9.00 0.34 2.50
C ALA A 53 -7.51 0.41 2.21
N ALA A 54 -7.16 0.79 1.00
CA ALA A 54 -5.76 0.96 0.63
C ALA A 54 -5.60 1.99 -0.48
N ILE A 55 -4.45 2.64 -0.45
CA ILE A 55 -4.08 3.68 -1.41
C ILE A 55 -3.39 3.01 -2.61
N GLU A 56 -3.80 3.45 -3.82
CA GLU A 56 -3.21 2.93 -5.04
C GLU A 56 -1.72 3.25 -5.13
N SER A 57 -0.97 2.44 -5.77
CA SER A 57 -1.34 1.10 -6.23
C SER A 57 -0.67 0.04 -5.37
N ARG A 58 0.42 0.41 -4.68
CA ARG A 58 1.19 -0.53 -3.85
C ARG A 58 0.36 -1.12 -2.72
N GLY A 59 -0.49 -0.30 -2.09
CA GLY A 59 -1.36 -0.77 -1.03
C GLY A 59 -2.33 -1.85 -1.48
N PHE A 60 -2.80 -1.79 -2.74
CA PHE A 60 -3.74 -2.77 -3.28
C PHE A 60 -3.16 -4.19 -3.28
N VAL A 61 -1.86 -4.29 -3.51
CA VAL A 61 -1.16 -5.58 -3.58
C VAL A 61 -1.30 -6.37 -2.27
N PHE A 62 -1.27 -5.68 -1.14
CA PHE A 62 -1.41 -6.30 0.17
C PHE A 62 -2.86 -6.38 0.63
N ALA A 63 -3.59 -5.29 0.47
CA ALA A 63 -4.95 -5.16 0.98
C ALA A 63 -5.93 -6.11 0.31
N SER A 64 -5.78 -6.38 -0.98
CA SER A 64 -6.64 -7.32 -1.70
C SER A 64 -6.58 -8.72 -1.11
N THR A 65 -5.39 -9.17 -0.74
CA THR A 65 -5.22 -10.47 -0.10
C THR A 65 -5.90 -10.52 1.26
N ILE A 66 -5.69 -9.47 2.07
CA ILE A 66 -6.26 -9.40 3.42
C ILE A 66 -7.79 -9.38 3.36
N SER A 67 -8.38 -8.56 2.49
CA SER A 67 -9.83 -8.48 2.34
C SER A 67 -10.43 -9.81 1.88
N TYR A 68 -9.77 -10.48 0.96
CA TYR A 68 -10.19 -11.80 0.49
C TYR A 68 -10.18 -12.83 1.60
N LEU A 69 -9.06 -12.94 2.33
CA LEU A 69 -8.89 -13.96 3.37
C LEU A 69 -9.80 -13.72 4.58
N LEU A 70 -10.10 -12.47 4.90
CA LEU A 70 -10.96 -12.12 6.03
C LEU A 70 -12.43 -11.92 5.62
N ASN A 71 -12.73 -12.06 4.34
CA ASN A 71 -14.08 -11.87 3.80
C ASN A 71 -14.64 -10.47 4.14
N LYS A 72 -13.85 -9.44 3.88
CA LYS A 72 -14.21 -8.04 4.11
C LYS A 72 -14.26 -7.27 2.81
N PRO A 73 -15.14 -6.27 2.68
CA PRO A 73 -15.12 -5.38 1.51
C PRO A 73 -13.81 -4.63 1.38
N PHE A 74 -13.41 -4.38 0.15
CA PHE A 74 -12.19 -3.62 -0.16
C PHE A 74 -12.55 -2.28 -0.79
N ILE A 75 -12.06 -1.18 -0.19
CA ILE A 75 -12.30 0.18 -0.67
C ILE A 75 -11.01 0.71 -1.28
N LEU A 76 -11.13 1.17 -2.53
CA LEU A 76 -10.00 1.75 -3.25
C LEU A 76 -9.88 3.22 -2.92
N LEU A 77 -8.70 3.64 -2.47
CA LEU A 77 -8.35 5.04 -2.31
C LEU A 77 -7.44 5.39 -3.48
N ARG A 78 -7.92 6.21 -4.40
CA ARG A 78 -7.27 6.43 -5.68
C ARG A 78 -6.88 7.89 -5.90
N LYS A 79 -6.01 8.11 -6.85
CA LYS A 79 -5.66 9.45 -7.31
C LYS A 79 -6.86 10.10 -7.96
N LYS A 80 -6.88 11.44 -7.97
CA LYS A 80 -7.98 12.22 -8.51
C LYS A 80 -8.39 11.73 -9.91
N ASN A 81 -9.70 11.68 -10.16
CA ASN A 81 -10.31 11.32 -11.44
C ASN A 81 -10.12 9.85 -11.87
N LYS A 82 -9.76 8.96 -10.94
CA LYS A 82 -9.66 7.52 -11.23
C LYS A 82 -10.92 6.73 -10.90
N LEU A 83 -11.83 7.32 -10.14
CA LEU A 83 -13.08 6.66 -9.74
C LEU A 83 -14.25 7.18 -10.59
N PRO A 84 -15.20 6.31 -10.97
CA PRO A 84 -16.24 6.63 -11.93
C PRO A 84 -17.50 7.29 -11.36
N ALA A 85 -17.63 7.36 -10.04
CA ALA A 85 -18.85 7.83 -9.38
C ALA A 85 -18.53 8.94 -8.38
N ASP A 86 -19.53 9.35 -7.59
CA ASP A 86 -19.31 10.35 -6.53
C ASP A 86 -18.30 9.85 -5.53
N VAL A 87 -17.41 10.77 -5.09
CA VAL A 87 -16.31 10.44 -4.21
C VAL A 87 -16.18 11.48 -3.09
N HIS A 88 -15.56 11.06 -2.00
CA HIS A 88 -15.02 11.98 -1.00
C HIS A 88 -13.54 12.15 -1.29
N SER A 89 -13.00 13.36 -1.24
CA SER A 89 -11.61 13.59 -1.56
C SER A 89 -10.91 14.42 -0.51
N VAL A 90 -9.60 14.23 -0.41
CA VAL A 90 -8.71 14.96 0.51
C VAL A 90 -7.43 15.33 -0.22
N ASP A 91 -7.04 16.59 -0.11
CA ASP A 91 -5.77 17.05 -0.63
C ASP A 91 -4.68 16.83 0.43
N PHE A 92 -3.48 16.52 -0.04
CA PHE A 92 -2.34 16.32 0.85
C PHE A 92 -1.04 16.69 0.15
N GLU A 93 0.00 16.95 0.96
CA GLU A 93 1.32 17.26 0.44
C GLU A 93 2.21 16.04 0.41
N LEU A 94 2.94 15.89 -0.69
CA LEU A 94 3.97 14.88 -0.86
C LEU A 94 5.34 15.50 -0.62
N GLU A 95 6.36 14.69 -0.43
CA GLU A 95 7.75 15.16 -0.34
C GLU A 95 8.18 15.91 -1.60
N TYR A 96 7.53 15.70 -2.74
CA TYR A 96 7.88 16.26 -4.04
C TYR A 96 6.70 16.91 -4.75
N GLY A 97 5.66 17.34 -4.01
CA GLY A 97 4.51 18.04 -4.60
C GLY A 97 3.25 17.89 -3.77
N LYS A 98 2.12 18.09 -4.43
CA LYS A 98 0.79 17.93 -3.84
C LYS A 98 0.00 16.89 -4.60
N ALA A 99 -0.93 16.24 -3.95
CA ALA A 99 -1.82 15.28 -4.57
C ALA A 99 -3.19 15.28 -3.89
N THR A 100 -4.15 14.69 -4.58
CA THR A 100 -5.51 14.49 -4.07
C THR A 100 -5.81 12.99 -4.07
N ILE A 101 -6.42 12.52 -3.01
CA ILE A 101 -6.89 11.13 -2.94
C ILE A 101 -8.41 11.10 -2.80
N GLU A 102 -9.02 10.15 -3.43
CA GLU A 102 -10.48 9.97 -3.42
C GLU A 102 -10.91 8.50 -3.36
#